data_bb67315c5fd283480a4c174d76d0005c
#
_entry.id   bb67315c5fd283480a4c174d76d0005c
#
_cell.length_a   1.000
_cell.length_b   1.000
_cell.length_c   1.000
_cell.angle_alpha   90.00
_cell.angle_beta   90.00
_cell.angle_gamma   90.00
#
_symmetry.space_group_name_H-M   'P 1'
#
loop_
_entity.id
_entity.type
_entity.pdbx_description
1 polymer ?
#
loop_
_entity_poly.entity_id
_entity_poly.type
_entity_poly.pdbx_seq_one_letter_code
_entity_poly.pdbx_strand_id
1 'polypeptide(L)'
;AADRTSSILLLDDSTIVVANPHSHTISFVDLYDQVNGKIEIDVGKSPQTLAYDSALDRLWVTNQAENTLTIISVSDKSVDGQIETAESPFGVVFDDSVAYITNQKSNLIQVFDLNNFTLIASIPVSNSPRGMSLSKNKNTLFVTHFSSGEISVIDTAELSVIKTISLGSRAGLTQAFVIDEGEAVAYVPNTMRNSDNKNLIFDNTVFPFVSIIDLNELIHLRGERIALDIIDKPVGMPLEAALQNSILYVANAASNDLTIIDLKSKKALAHVEVGSFPSGIDISESGREIYIHNSLDGTISVVDTEAFIVSSVIESTVISASSAVLNGQKLFHSSDDTRMSKDQWIACATCHFGGEADNVNWFFPDGLRSTPSLIGATDTGPFHWSGNLDEIQDVEDTIRKLQGGTGLVFGSSNCLPSCDTAEKNAGRSSDLDDITAYLGSLKFSTAYQKSNNKNEVDSISRGRELFFDKNVGCSDCHKPPFYMDNKNHMMPQVNSTSKSLNTPSLMRLSISSPYLHDGSARTLPEVLTSAPLNSVHGVQESLTSQQLTDLIAFTEAIEPPTQMLVEREYSELTVPQKFDSLAARAKVDFEINLEYD
;
A
#
# COMPACT_ATOMS: atom_id res chain seq x y z
N ALA A 1 -7.38 -18.45 -14.23
CA ALA A 1 -7.22 -18.01 -12.87
C ALA A 1 -7.83 -16.62 -12.63
N ALA A 2 -9.15 -16.60 -12.43
CA ALA A 2 -9.90 -15.38 -12.10
C ALA A 2 -10.39 -15.40 -10.64
N ASP A 3 -9.97 -16.38 -9.86
CA ASP A 3 -10.45 -16.70 -8.51
C ASP A 3 -9.57 -16.14 -7.38
N ARG A 4 -8.40 -15.61 -7.70
CA ARG A 4 -7.50 -14.94 -6.76
C ARG A 4 -6.79 -13.74 -7.38
N THR A 5 -6.46 -12.78 -6.54
CA THR A 5 -5.68 -11.59 -6.91
C THR A 5 -4.23 -11.95 -7.24
N SER A 6 -3.71 -11.49 -8.39
CA SER A 6 -2.30 -11.64 -8.76
C SER A 6 -1.84 -10.54 -9.72
N SER A 7 -0.56 -10.17 -9.68
CA SER A 7 0.07 -9.28 -10.67
C SER A 7 0.63 -10.01 -11.88
N ILE A 8 0.58 -11.34 -11.89
CA ILE A 8 1.06 -12.22 -12.95
C ILE A 8 0.05 -13.34 -13.18
N LEU A 9 -0.24 -13.67 -14.42
CA LEU A 9 -1.15 -14.74 -14.80
C LEU A 9 -0.55 -15.57 -15.95
N LEU A 10 -0.57 -16.88 -15.80
CA LEU A 10 -0.35 -17.82 -16.89
C LEU A 10 -1.70 -18.01 -17.61
N LEU A 11 -1.83 -17.54 -18.84
CA LEU A 11 -3.06 -17.66 -19.62
C LEU A 11 -3.23 -19.07 -20.20
N ASP A 12 -2.11 -19.64 -20.63
CA ASP A 12 -1.96 -20.99 -21.16
C ASP A 12 -0.49 -21.44 -20.97
N ASP A 13 -0.12 -22.63 -21.44
CA ASP A 13 1.23 -23.19 -21.30
C ASP A 13 2.33 -22.37 -22.01
N SER A 14 1.98 -21.37 -22.79
CA SER A 14 2.91 -20.58 -23.61
C SER A 14 2.93 -19.10 -23.28
N THR A 15 1.88 -18.57 -22.67
CA THR A 15 1.67 -17.12 -22.54
C THR A 15 1.47 -16.70 -21.10
N ILE A 16 2.34 -15.83 -20.64
CA ILE A 16 2.22 -15.17 -19.34
C ILE A 16 1.85 -13.70 -19.53
N VAL A 17 1.02 -13.17 -18.64
CA VAL A 17 0.69 -11.75 -18.59
C VAL A 17 1.09 -11.16 -17.25
N VAL A 18 1.70 -9.98 -17.28
CA VAL A 18 2.25 -9.28 -16.11
C VAL A 18 1.80 -7.83 -16.07
N ALA A 19 1.39 -7.36 -14.90
CA ALA A 19 1.17 -5.94 -14.65
C ALA A 19 2.48 -5.25 -14.28
N ASN A 20 2.85 -4.17 -14.96
CA ASN A 20 4.09 -3.42 -14.77
C ASN A 20 3.82 -2.05 -14.12
N PRO A 21 3.80 -1.94 -12.77
CA PRO A 21 3.38 -0.71 -12.08
C PRO A 21 4.22 0.51 -12.43
N HIS A 22 5.52 0.31 -12.70
CA HIS A 22 6.48 1.38 -12.94
C HIS A 22 6.57 1.83 -14.41
N SER A 23 6.08 1.01 -15.33
CA SER A 23 6.00 1.34 -16.76
C SER A 23 4.59 1.73 -17.19
N HIS A 24 3.59 1.52 -16.31
CA HIS A 24 2.18 1.78 -16.59
C HIS A 24 1.63 0.95 -17.74
N THR A 25 2.14 -0.27 -17.89
CA THR A 25 1.80 -1.20 -18.96
C THR A 25 1.40 -2.56 -18.41
N ILE A 26 0.87 -3.40 -19.27
CA ILE A 26 0.90 -4.85 -19.10
C ILE A 26 1.73 -5.47 -20.21
N SER A 27 2.37 -6.60 -19.92
CA SER A 27 3.13 -7.35 -20.93
C SER A 27 2.56 -8.75 -21.10
N PHE A 28 2.26 -9.11 -22.36
CA PHE A 28 2.09 -10.49 -22.79
C PHE A 28 3.46 -11.02 -23.20
N VAL A 29 3.90 -12.11 -22.61
CA VAL A 29 5.21 -12.71 -22.83
C VAL A 29 5.03 -14.14 -23.30
N ASP A 30 5.55 -14.47 -24.50
CA ASP A 30 5.64 -15.84 -24.99
C ASP A 30 6.82 -16.55 -24.32
N LEU A 31 6.56 -17.63 -23.61
CA LEU A 31 7.57 -18.38 -22.88
C LEU A 31 8.57 -19.12 -23.77
N TYR A 32 8.19 -19.38 -25.04
CA TYR A 32 9.02 -20.08 -26.02
C TYR A 32 9.77 -19.14 -26.98
N ASP A 33 9.27 -17.90 -27.16
CA ASP A 33 9.97 -16.84 -27.93
C ASP A 33 10.12 -15.57 -27.09
N GLN A 34 10.97 -15.60 -26.10
CA GLN A 34 11.19 -14.50 -25.16
C GLN A 34 11.80 -13.25 -25.81
N VAL A 35 12.37 -13.36 -27.02
CA VAL A 35 13.03 -12.24 -27.72
C VAL A 35 12.04 -11.42 -28.55
N ASN A 36 11.13 -12.09 -29.29
CA ASN A 36 10.21 -11.43 -30.21
C ASN A 36 8.73 -11.57 -29.77
N GLY A 37 8.44 -12.47 -28.85
CA GLY A 37 7.09 -12.78 -28.39
C GLY A 37 6.57 -11.92 -27.26
N LYS A 38 7.19 -10.73 -27.01
CA LYS A 38 6.71 -9.78 -26.00
C LYS A 38 5.86 -8.70 -26.65
N ILE A 39 4.64 -8.52 -26.15
CA ILE A 39 3.72 -7.43 -26.54
C ILE A 39 3.40 -6.65 -25.27
N GLU A 40 3.71 -5.36 -25.29
CA GLU A 40 3.45 -4.45 -24.17
C GLU A 40 2.33 -3.48 -24.55
N ILE A 41 1.37 -3.29 -23.64
CA ILE A 41 0.17 -2.47 -23.84
C ILE A 41 0.09 -1.43 -22.73
N ASP A 42 -0.04 -0.16 -23.11
CA ASP A 42 -0.25 0.94 -22.19
C ASP A 42 -1.62 0.81 -21.48
N VAL A 43 -1.62 0.99 -20.17
CA VAL A 43 -2.81 1.01 -19.32
C VAL A 43 -2.81 2.25 -18.43
N GLY A 44 -3.67 2.32 -17.43
CA GLY A 44 -3.64 3.43 -16.48
C GLY A 44 -2.43 3.36 -15.52
N LYS A 45 -2.27 4.41 -14.69
CA LYS A 45 -1.10 4.57 -13.82
C LYS A 45 -1.08 3.54 -12.69
N SER A 46 0.11 2.96 -12.49
CA SER A 46 0.39 1.96 -11.45
C SER A 46 -0.56 0.75 -11.50
N PRO A 47 -0.56 -0.03 -12.61
CA PRO A 47 -1.33 -1.27 -12.68
C PRO A 47 -0.83 -2.24 -11.60
N GLN A 48 -1.78 -2.89 -10.88
CA GLN A 48 -1.42 -3.75 -9.75
C GLN A 48 -1.72 -5.22 -10.03
N THR A 49 -2.96 -5.53 -10.36
CA THR A 49 -3.40 -6.92 -10.51
C THR A 49 -4.24 -7.15 -11.76
N LEU A 50 -4.30 -8.40 -12.13
CA LEU A 50 -4.89 -8.88 -13.36
C LEU A 50 -5.94 -9.96 -13.05
N ALA A 51 -7.03 -9.99 -13.81
CA ALA A 51 -7.94 -11.13 -13.86
C ALA A 51 -8.39 -11.37 -15.30
N TYR A 52 -8.36 -12.63 -15.73
CA TYR A 52 -8.74 -13.02 -17.08
C TYR A 52 -10.06 -13.78 -17.09
N ASP A 53 -11.02 -13.22 -17.82
CA ASP A 53 -12.28 -13.86 -18.15
C ASP A 53 -12.14 -14.55 -19.51
N SER A 54 -11.95 -15.86 -19.49
CA SER A 54 -11.78 -16.67 -20.70
C SER A 54 -13.08 -16.82 -21.52
N ALA A 55 -14.25 -16.63 -20.92
CA ALA A 55 -15.52 -16.72 -21.61
C ALA A 55 -15.81 -15.49 -22.49
N LEU A 56 -15.39 -14.33 -22.04
CA LEU A 56 -15.53 -13.05 -22.75
C LEU A 56 -14.25 -12.60 -23.44
N ASP A 57 -13.15 -13.35 -23.32
CA ASP A 57 -11.80 -13.03 -23.83
C ASP A 57 -11.29 -11.68 -23.34
N ARG A 58 -11.54 -11.35 -22.06
CA ARG A 58 -11.21 -10.05 -21.47
C ARG A 58 -10.29 -10.17 -20.29
N LEU A 59 -9.25 -9.35 -20.31
CA LEU A 59 -8.35 -9.13 -19.18
C LEU A 59 -8.72 -7.81 -18.52
N TRP A 60 -8.94 -7.86 -17.21
CA TRP A 60 -9.20 -6.69 -16.38
C TRP A 60 -7.94 -6.32 -15.59
N VAL A 61 -7.59 -5.05 -15.57
CA VAL A 61 -6.37 -4.52 -14.94
C VAL A 61 -6.74 -3.38 -14.01
N THR A 62 -6.36 -3.47 -12.75
CA THR A 62 -6.55 -2.39 -11.77
C THR A 62 -5.45 -1.35 -11.89
N ASN A 63 -5.79 -0.07 -12.05
CA ASN A 63 -4.84 1.05 -12.14
C ASN A 63 -4.91 1.89 -10.86
N GLN A 64 -4.08 1.54 -9.89
CA GLN A 64 -4.20 2.02 -8.51
C GLN A 64 -4.07 3.53 -8.37
N ALA A 65 -3.14 4.16 -9.08
CA ALA A 65 -2.86 5.59 -8.92
C ALA A 65 -3.83 6.50 -9.69
N GLU A 66 -4.58 5.95 -10.67
CA GLU A 66 -5.59 6.69 -11.44
C GLU A 66 -7.04 6.44 -11.02
N ASN A 67 -7.28 5.47 -10.14
CA ASN A 67 -8.61 5.05 -9.73
C ASN A 67 -9.47 4.55 -10.92
N THR A 68 -8.87 3.70 -11.77
CA THR A 68 -9.53 3.13 -12.94
C THR A 68 -9.27 1.64 -13.08
N LEU A 69 -10.07 0.97 -13.92
CA LEU A 69 -9.81 -0.35 -14.48
C LEU A 69 -9.60 -0.20 -15.99
N THR A 70 -8.63 -0.90 -16.54
CA THR A 70 -8.49 -1.07 -18.00
C THR A 70 -8.98 -2.46 -18.39
N ILE A 71 -9.81 -2.52 -19.43
CA ILE A 71 -10.32 -3.76 -20.03
C ILE A 71 -9.60 -3.99 -21.36
N ILE A 72 -9.07 -5.19 -21.56
CA ILE A 72 -8.24 -5.54 -22.71
C ILE A 72 -8.82 -6.79 -23.38
N SER A 73 -8.98 -6.76 -24.71
CA SER A 73 -9.19 -7.96 -25.51
C SER A 73 -7.90 -8.76 -25.58
N VAL A 74 -7.93 -10.00 -25.12
CA VAL A 74 -6.72 -10.85 -25.09
C VAL A 74 -6.36 -11.34 -26.49
N SER A 75 -7.33 -11.66 -27.35
CA SER A 75 -7.09 -12.08 -28.73
C SER A 75 -6.53 -10.94 -29.60
N ASP A 76 -7.09 -9.74 -29.45
CA ASP A 76 -6.70 -8.58 -30.29
C ASP A 76 -5.50 -7.82 -29.73
N LYS A 77 -5.10 -8.07 -28.45
CA LYS A 77 -4.04 -7.34 -27.75
C LYS A 77 -4.30 -5.82 -27.76
N SER A 78 -5.55 -5.42 -27.49
CA SER A 78 -5.99 -4.03 -27.56
C SER A 78 -6.87 -3.64 -26.38
N VAL A 79 -6.86 -2.36 -26.03
CA VAL A 79 -7.70 -1.81 -24.97
C VAL A 79 -9.13 -1.65 -25.47
N ASP A 80 -10.07 -2.37 -24.85
CA ASP A 80 -11.51 -2.29 -25.13
C ASP A 80 -12.18 -1.10 -24.43
N GLY A 81 -11.66 -0.70 -23.25
CA GLY A 81 -12.22 0.41 -22.48
C GLY A 81 -11.58 0.61 -21.12
N GLN A 82 -12.05 1.65 -20.45
CA GLN A 82 -11.64 2.00 -19.11
C GLN A 82 -12.86 2.33 -18.23
N ILE A 83 -12.83 1.92 -16.97
CA ILE A 83 -13.92 2.11 -16.00
C ILE A 83 -13.39 2.90 -14.82
N GLU A 84 -14.14 3.89 -14.33
CA GLU A 84 -13.81 4.59 -13.09
C GLU A 84 -14.15 3.74 -11.87
N THR A 85 -13.28 3.78 -10.88
CA THR A 85 -13.46 3.09 -9.59
C THR A 85 -13.42 4.08 -8.43
N ALA A 86 -13.76 3.59 -7.24
CA ALA A 86 -13.41 4.25 -6.00
C ALA A 86 -11.88 4.29 -5.81
N GLU A 87 -11.41 4.94 -4.76
CA GLU A 87 -10.00 5.30 -4.61
C GLU A 87 -9.10 4.09 -4.35
N SER A 88 -8.03 4.01 -5.14
CA SER A 88 -6.94 3.04 -5.00
C SER A 88 -7.39 1.59 -5.25
N PRO A 89 -7.89 1.24 -6.47
CA PRO A 89 -8.22 -0.13 -6.81
C PRO A 89 -6.96 -1.00 -6.77
N PHE A 90 -7.08 -2.21 -6.19
CA PHE A 90 -5.95 -3.13 -6.07
C PHE A 90 -6.26 -4.52 -6.62
N GLY A 91 -7.11 -5.28 -5.93
CA GLY A 91 -7.47 -6.63 -6.33
C GLY A 91 -8.64 -6.68 -7.30
N VAL A 92 -8.61 -7.61 -8.24
CA VAL A 92 -9.74 -7.96 -9.10
C VAL A 92 -9.89 -9.48 -9.17
N VAL A 93 -11.12 -9.97 -8.98
CA VAL A 93 -11.50 -11.39 -9.18
C VAL A 93 -12.90 -11.48 -9.76
N PHE A 94 -13.23 -12.61 -10.38
CA PHE A 94 -14.52 -12.82 -11.04
C PHE A 94 -15.27 -14.03 -10.48
N ASP A 95 -16.59 -13.89 -10.38
CA ASP A 95 -17.50 -15.05 -10.50
C ASP A 95 -18.02 -15.19 -11.95
N ASP A 96 -19.15 -15.88 -12.15
CA ASP A 96 -19.68 -16.13 -13.51
C ASP A 96 -20.35 -14.90 -14.12
N SER A 97 -20.63 -13.85 -13.37
CA SER A 97 -21.45 -12.72 -13.80
C SER A 97 -20.92 -11.36 -13.41
N VAL A 98 -20.09 -11.28 -12.34
CA VAL A 98 -19.62 -10.02 -11.81
C VAL A 98 -18.11 -10.02 -11.50
N ALA A 99 -17.52 -8.83 -11.54
CA ALA A 99 -16.17 -8.56 -11.07
C ALA A 99 -16.23 -7.90 -9.70
N TYR A 100 -15.40 -8.37 -8.76
CA TYR A 100 -15.17 -7.78 -7.45
C TYR A 100 -13.84 -7.02 -7.47
N ILE A 101 -13.85 -5.77 -7.06
CA ILE A 101 -12.68 -4.90 -7.04
C ILE A 101 -12.49 -4.33 -5.63
N THR A 102 -11.32 -4.59 -5.02
CA THR A 102 -10.96 -3.92 -3.77
C THR A 102 -10.51 -2.50 -4.04
N ASN A 103 -11.02 -1.54 -3.27
CA ASN A 103 -10.63 -0.13 -3.31
C ASN A 103 -9.98 0.22 -1.98
N GLN A 104 -8.65 0.18 -1.94
CA GLN A 104 -7.85 0.17 -0.73
C GLN A 104 -8.07 1.40 0.15
N LYS A 105 -8.12 2.60 -0.43
CA LYS A 105 -8.27 3.86 0.30
C LYS A 105 -9.72 4.22 0.59
N SER A 106 -10.65 3.70 -0.18
CA SER A 106 -12.10 3.89 0.06
C SER A 106 -12.70 2.88 1.04
N ASN A 107 -11.93 1.85 1.45
CA ASN A 107 -12.38 0.81 2.38
C ASN A 107 -13.67 0.11 1.93
N LEU A 108 -13.76 -0.21 0.64
CA LEU A 108 -14.92 -0.87 0.08
C LEU A 108 -14.54 -1.80 -1.07
N ILE A 109 -15.48 -2.68 -1.42
CA ILE A 109 -15.41 -3.51 -2.61
C ILE A 109 -16.50 -3.05 -3.56
N GLN A 110 -16.11 -2.72 -4.79
CA GLN A 110 -17.06 -2.48 -5.85
C GLN A 110 -17.35 -3.76 -6.64
N VAL A 111 -18.60 -3.93 -7.00
CA VAL A 111 -19.09 -5.08 -7.77
C VAL A 111 -19.61 -4.56 -9.10
N PHE A 112 -19.01 -5.02 -10.20
CA PHE A 112 -19.38 -4.61 -11.56
C PHE A 112 -19.92 -5.78 -12.38
N ASP A 113 -20.93 -5.52 -13.21
CA ASP A 113 -21.42 -6.48 -14.20
C ASP A 113 -20.37 -6.69 -15.31
N LEU A 114 -20.06 -7.95 -15.62
CA LEU A 114 -19.02 -8.30 -16.61
C LEU A 114 -19.40 -7.95 -18.05
N ASN A 115 -20.70 -7.84 -18.37
CA ASN A 115 -21.16 -7.63 -19.75
C ASN A 115 -21.26 -6.15 -20.12
N ASN A 116 -21.76 -5.32 -19.18
CA ASN A 116 -22.07 -3.91 -19.45
C ASN A 116 -21.24 -2.94 -18.62
N PHE A 117 -20.37 -3.45 -17.72
CA PHE A 117 -19.45 -2.67 -16.87
C PHE A 117 -20.15 -1.71 -15.89
N THR A 118 -21.42 -1.93 -15.59
CA THR A 118 -22.15 -1.10 -14.63
C THR A 118 -21.84 -1.49 -13.20
N LEU A 119 -21.72 -0.50 -12.32
CA LEU A 119 -21.59 -0.72 -10.89
C LEU A 119 -22.92 -1.25 -10.33
N ILE A 120 -22.89 -2.45 -9.76
CA ILE A 120 -24.05 -3.11 -9.14
C ILE A 120 -24.14 -2.77 -7.65
N ALA A 121 -23.00 -2.84 -6.94
CA ALA A 121 -22.95 -2.66 -5.50
C ALA A 121 -21.59 -2.09 -5.05
N SER A 122 -21.62 -1.48 -3.85
CA SER A 122 -20.42 -1.12 -3.10
C SER A 122 -20.57 -1.68 -1.68
N ILE A 123 -19.68 -2.59 -1.28
CA ILE A 123 -19.71 -3.30 -0.01
C ILE A 123 -18.68 -2.67 0.91
N PRO A 124 -19.10 -1.97 1.99
CA PRO A 124 -18.16 -1.45 2.98
C PRO A 124 -17.45 -2.60 3.72
N VAL A 125 -16.15 -2.48 3.88
CA VAL A 125 -15.31 -3.47 4.57
C VAL A 125 -14.34 -2.80 5.55
N SER A 126 -13.52 -3.57 6.26
CA SER A 126 -12.46 -3.04 7.13
C SER A 126 -11.41 -2.25 6.34
N ASN A 127 -10.55 -1.54 7.05
CA ASN A 127 -9.54 -0.65 6.45
C ASN A 127 -8.57 -1.39 5.54
N SER A 128 -8.22 -0.73 4.41
CA SER A 128 -7.17 -1.15 3.50
C SER A 128 -7.39 -2.54 2.88
N PRO A 129 -8.58 -2.84 2.26
CA PRO A 129 -8.80 -4.09 1.55
C PRO A 129 -7.83 -4.21 0.37
N ARG A 130 -7.26 -5.41 0.17
CA ARG A 130 -6.22 -5.59 -0.86
C ARG A 130 -6.41 -6.85 -1.68
N GLY A 131 -5.92 -7.98 -1.24
CA GLY A 131 -6.06 -9.23 -1.96
C GLY A 131 -7.41 -9.90 -1.74
N MET A 132 -7.81 -10.72 -2.70
CA MET A 132 -9.06 -11.48 -2.67
C MET A 132 -8.85 -12.90 -3.16
N SER A 133 -9.67 -13.81 -2.63
CA SER A 133 -9.85 -15.16 -3.17
C SER A 133 -11.30 -15.57 -3.10
N LEU A 134 -11.80 -16.17 -4.17
CA LEU A 134 -13.11 -16.81 -4.22
C LEU A 134 -13.02 -18.28 -3.83
N SER A 135 -13.96 -18.77 -3.04
CA SER A 135 -14.16 -20.20 -2.84
C SER A 135 -14.46 -20.90 -4.17
N LYS A 136 -14.13 -22.17 -4.27
CA LYS A 136 -14.34 -22.96 -5.50
C LYS A 136 -15.79 -22.96 -6.01
N ASN A 137 -16.75 -22.93 -5.09
CA ASN A 137 -18.17 -22.85 -5.39
C ASN A 137 -18.65 -21.41 -5.66
N LYS A 138 -17.75 -20.41 -5.57
CA LYS A 138 -17.97 -18.98 -5.79
C LYS A 138 -18.99 -18.32 -4.85
N ASN A 139 -19.43 -19.00 -3.79
CA ASN A 139 -20.42 -18.47 -2.85
C ASN A 139 -19.80 -17.59 -1.75
N THR A 140 -18.48 -17.63 -1.60
CA THR A 140 -17.76 -16.88 -0.55
C THR A 140 -16.55 -16.17 -1.14
N LEU A 141 -16.47 -14.88 -0.91
CA LEU A 141 -15.31 -14.06 -1.21
C LEU A 141 -14.55 -13.73 0.07
N PHE A 142 -13.26 -14.05 0.10
CA PHE A 142 -12.36 -13.69 1.17
C PHE A 142 -11.53 -12.48 0.76
N VAL A 143 -11.44 -11.49 1.64
CA VAL A 143 -10.74 -10.22 1.38
C VAL A 143 -9.76 -9.94 2.50
N THR A 144 -8.48 -9.82 2.17
CA THR A 144 -7.43 -9.46 3.13
C THR A 144 -7.35 -7.96 3.33
N HIS A 145 -7.02 -7.55 4.55
CA HIS A 145 -6.85 -6.15 4.94
C HIS A 145 -5.40 -5.86 5.27
N PHE A 146 -4.73 -5.08 4.42
CA PHE A 146 -3.28 -4.92 4.44
C PHE A 146 -2.74 -4.34 5.74
N SER A 147 -3.42 -3.35 6.30
CA SER A 147 -2.96 -2.64 7.49
C SER A 147 -3.37 -3.32 8.81
N SER A 148 -4.57 -3.92 8.87
CA SER A 148 -5.17 -4.42 10.12
C SER A 148 -4.98 -5.92 10.37
N GLY A 149 -4.53 -6.69 9.35
CA GLY A 149 -4.46 -8.14 9.44
C GLY A 149 -5.82 -8.80 9.71
N GLU A 150 -6.89 -8.20 9.20
CA GLU A 150 -8.24 -8.77 9.21
C GLU A 150 -8.53 -9.45 7.87
N ILE A 151 -9.54 -10.30 7.86
CA ILE A 151 -10.06 -10.94 6.66
C ILE A 151 -11.57 -10.78 6.69
N SER A 152 -12.14 -10.07 5.73
CA SER A 152 -13.58 -10.01 5.53
C SER A 152 -14.04 -11.23 4.75
N VAL A 153 -15.08 -11.88 5.24
CA VAL A 153 -15.77 -12.99 4.60
C VAL A 153 -17.10 -12.48 4.07
N ILE A 154 -17.29 -12.55 2.76
CA ILE A 154 -18.43 -11.96 2.07
C ILE A 154 -19.24 -13.08 1.43
N ASP A 155 -20.55 -13.05 1.65
CA ASP A 155 -21.52 -13.83 0.88
C ASP A 155 -21.72 -13.16 -0.48
N THR A 156 -21.44 -13.89 -1.57
CA THR A 156 -21.50 -13.34 -2.92
C THR A 156 -22.92 -13.17 -3.45
N ALA A 157 -23.89 -13.93 -2.93
CA ALA A 157 -25.29 -13.79 -3.33
C ALA A 157 -25.96 -12.59 -2.62
N GLU A 158 -25.65 -12.39 -1.34
CA GLU A 158 -26.19 -11.29 -0.54
C GLU A 158 -25.37 -10.01 -0.66
N LEU A 159 -24.19 -10.04 -1.27
CA LEU A 159 -23.23 -8.94 -1.41
C LEU A 159 -22.97 -8.23 -0.06
N SER A 160 -22.76 -9.01 0.98
CA SER A 160 -22.60 -8.51 2.36
C SER A 160 -21.53 -9.24 3.14
N VAL A 161 -20.87 -8.52 4.06
CA VAL A 161 -19.90 -9.11 5.00
C VAL A 161 -20.65 -9.95 6.03
N ILE A 162 -20.40 -11.26 6.04
CA ILE A 162 -21.01 -12.21 7.02
C ILE A 162 -20.12 -12.47 8.23
N LYS A 163 -18.79 -12.25 8.10
CA LYS A 163 -17.84 -12.42 9.20
C LYS A 163 -16.55 -11.61 8.95
N THR A 164 -15.90 -11.21 10.03
CA THR A 164 -14.52 -10.69 10.00
C THR A 164 -13.64 -11.59 10.86
N ILE A 165 -12.56 -12.13 10.30
CA ILE A 165 -11.58 -12.96 10.98
C ILE A 165 -10.37 -12.10 11.31
N SER A 166 -9.91 -12.07 12.56
CA SER A 166 -8.72 -11.33 12.95
C SER A 166 -7.51 -12.26 13.11
N LEU A 167 -6.41 -11.92 12.47
CA LEU A 167 -5.11 -12.57 12.68
C LEU A 167 -4.43 -12.08 13.97
N GLY A 168 -4.99 -11.05 14.60
CA GLY A 168 -4.51 -10.43 15.82
C GLY A 168 -4.16 -8.94 15.61
N SER A 169 -4.23 -8.15 16.67
CA SER A 169 -4.04 -6.68 16.63
C SER A 169 -2.66 -6.22 16.14
N ARG A 170 -1.69 -7.12 16.03
CA ARG A 170 -0.33 -6.85 15.59
C ARG A 170 -0.05 -7.35 14.16
N ALA A 171 -0.99 -8.08 13.55
CA ALA A 171 -0.85 -8.55 12.18
C ALA A 171 -1.05 -7.42 11.16
N GLY A 172 -0.37 -7.50 10.05
CA GLY A 172 -0.51 -6.58 8.91
C GLY A 172 0.38 -7.01 7.76
N LEU A 173 0.50 -6.17 6.74
CA LEU A 173 1.13 -6.49 5.46
C LEU A 173 0.52 -7.78 4.87
N THR A 174 -0.80 -7.91 4.98
CA THR A 174 -1.57 -9.09 4.60
C THR A 174 -2.13 -8.88 3.19
N GLN A 175 -1.68 -9.68 2.23
CA GLN A 175 -2.11 -9.55 0.84
C GLN A 175 -2.68 -10.85 0.29
N ALA A 176 -1.90 -11.90 0.15
CA ALA A 176 -2.40 -13.16 -0.39
C ALA A 176 -3.34 -13.90 0.57
N PHE A 177 -4.30 -14.61 -0.02
CA PHE A 177 -5.19 -15.57 0.65
C PHE A 177 -5.27 -16.81 -0.22
N VAL A 178 -4.63 -17.90 0.20
CA VAL A 178 -4.48 -19.12 -0.60
C VAL A 178 -5.33 -20.22 -0.02
N ILE A 179 -6.35 -20.65 -0.74
CA ILE A 179 -7.31 -21.67 -0.32
C ILE A 179 -6.77 -23.07 -0.62
N ASP A 180 -6.81 -23.95 0.37
CA ASP A 180 -6.65 -25.40 0.23
C ASP A 180 -7.99 -26.08 0.48
N GLU A 181 -8.71 -26.32 -0.61
CA GLU A 181 -10.02 -26.96 -0.56
C GLU A 181 -9.94 -28.42 -0.03
N GLY A 182 -8.80 -29.08 -0.22
CA GLY A 182 -8.59 -30.46 0.22
C GLY A 182 -8.53 -30.60 1.73
N GLU A 183 -7.90 -29.64 2.39
CA GLU A 183 -7.74 -29.58 3.84
C GLU A 183 -8.76 -28.65 4.52
N ALA A 184 -9.62 -27.98 3.74
CA ALA A 184 -10.58 -26.97 4.19
C ALA A 184 -9.94 -25.86 5.04
N VAL A 185 -8.75 -25.41 4.64
CA VAL A 185 -8.01 -24.33 5.27
C VAL A 185 -7.54 -23.30 4.24
N ALA A 186 -7.16 -22.12 4.72
CA ALA A 186 -6.44 -21.15 3.90
C ALA A 186 -5.14 -20.72 4.56
N TYR A 187 -4.13 -20.43 3.74
CA TYR A 187 -2.82 -19.95 4.12
C TYR A 187 -2.71 -18.46 3.80
N VAL A 188 -2.33 -17.67 4.80
CA VAL A 188 -2.31 -16.21 4.71
C VAL A 188 -0.97 -15.68 5.16
N PRO A 189 -0.05 -15.36 4.23
CA PRO A 189 1.19 -14.68 4.55
C PRO A 189 0.91 -13.33 5.19
N ASN A 190 1.64 -13.01 6.26
CA ASN A 190 1.50 -11.75 6.96
C ASN A 190 2.73 -11.45 7.81
N THR A 191 2.83 -10.20 8.26
CA THR A 191 3.86 -9.76 9.17
C THR A 191 3.25 -9.39 10.51
N MET A 192 3.72 -10.00 11.60
CA MET A 192 3.36 -9.58 12.95
C MET A 192 4.33 -8.54 13.46
N ARG A 193 3.81 -7.42 13.99
CA ARG A 193 4.57 -6.26 14.45
C ARG A 193 4.39 -6.09 15.95
N ASN A 194 5.46 -6.31 16.72
CA ASN A 194 5.44 -6.15 18.18
C ASN A 194 5.72 -4.69 18.58
N SER A 195 4.82 -3.80 18.20
CA SER A 195 4.95 -2.35 18.37
C SER A 195 4.96 -1.89 19.84
N ASP A 196 4.51 -2.72 20.78
CA ASP A 196 4.54 -2.41 22.23
C ASP A 196 5.92 -2.62 22.85
N ASN A 197 6.87 -3.17 22.11
CA ASN A 197 8.21 -3.40 22.60
C ASN A 197 9.02 -2.10 22.56
N LYS A 198 9.62 -1.72 23.68
CA LYS A 198 10.46 -0.53 23.79
C LYS A 198 11.83 -0.67 23.12
N ASN A 199 12.24 -1.91 22.83
CA ASN A 199 13.49 -2.21 22.15
C ASN A 199 13.17 -2.74 20.76
N LEU A 200 13.24 -1.87 19.76
CA LEU A 200 13.04 -2.23 18.36
C LEU A 200 14.33 -2.88 17.84
N ILE A 201 14.42 -4.19 17.94
CA ILE A 201 15.59 -4.99 17.50
C ILE A 201 15.11 -6.27 16.81
N PHE A 202 16.01 -6.91 16.10
CA PHE A 202 15.81 -8.27 15.56
C PHE A 202 15.34 -9.23 16.66
N ASP A 203 14.59 -10.26 16.32
CA ASP A 203 14.00 -11.28 17.19
C ASP A 203 12.87 -10.84 18.13
N ASN A 204 12.50 -9.56 18.17
CA ASN A 204 11.42 -9.15 19.05
C ASN A 204 10.46 -8.10 18.48
N THR A 205 10.66 -7.66 17.24
CA THR A 205 9.88 -6.55 16.67
C THR A 205 9.02 -6.95 15.49
N VAL A 206 9.58 -7.62 14.48
CA VAL A 206 8.90 -7.97 13.23
C VAL A 206 9.05 -9.46 12.98
N PHE A 207 7.94 -10.14 12.75
CA PHE A 207 7.90 -11.59 12.57
C PHE A 207 7.09 -11.94 11.32
N PRO A 208 7.72 -12.52 10.28
CA PRO A 208 7.02 -13.02 9.10
C PRO A 208 6.38 -14.38 9.40
N PHE A 209 5.07 -14.49 9.13
CA PHE A 209 4.30 -15.70 9.34
C PHE A 209 3.45 -16.07 8.14
N VAL A 210 3.09 -17.35 8.06
CA VAL A 210 1.89 -17.83 7.37
C VAL A 210 0.85 -18.20 8.43
N SER A 211 -0.21 -17.42 8.51
CA SER A 211 -1.37 -17.71 9.35
C SER A 211 -2.27 -18.73 8.66
N ILE A 212 -2.92 -19.62 9.44
CA ILE A 212 -3.80 -20.67 8.93
C ILE A 212 -5.23 -20.37 9.38
N ILE A 213 -6.16 -20.37 8.42
CA ILE A 213 -7.59 -20.14 8.64
C ILE A 213 -8.34 -21.44 8.41
N ASP A 214 -9.16 -21.86 9.37
CA ASP A 214 -10.15 -22.92 9.21
C ASP A 214 -11.33 -22.36 8.39
N LEU A 215 -11.62 -22.94 7.25
CA LEU A 215 -12.68 -22.46 6.33
C LEU A 215 -14.07 -22.95 6.73
N ASN A 216 -14.19 -24.01 7.55
CA ASN A 216 -15.49 -24.47 8.04
C ASN A 216 -15.99 -23.60 9.18
N GLU A 217 -15.11 -23.33 10.16
CA GLU A 217 -15.44 -22.52 11.34
C GLU A 217 -15.23 -21.03 11.13
N LEU A 218 -14.51 -20.65 10.06
CA LEU A 218 -14.07 -19.29 9.74
C LEU A 218 -13.32 -18.65 10.92
N ILE A 219 -12.28 -19.33 11.40
CA ILE A 219 -11.44 -18.89 12.52
C ILE A 219 -9.96 -18.99 12.20
N HIS A 220 -9.16 -18.15 12.85
CA HIS A 220 -7.70 -18.20 12.78
C HIS A 220 -7.15 -19.27 13.74
N LEU A 221 -6.44 -20.27 13.20
CA LEU A 221 -5.76 -21.33 13.95
C LEU A 221 -4.41 -20.83 14.49
N ARG A 222 -4.46 -19.96 15.50
CA ARG A 222 -3.27 -19.23 16.03
C ARG A 222 -2.11 -20.11 16.43
N GLY A 223 -2.37 -21.31 16.93
CA GLY A 223 -1.35 -22.27 17.36
C GLY A 223 -0.67 -23.00 16.22
N GLU A 224 -1.18 -22.89 15.00
CA GLU A 224 -0.72 -23.67 13.83
C GLU A 224 0.06 -22.82 12.81
N ARG A 225 0.17 -21.50 13.04
CA ARG A 225 0.91 -20.59 12.16
C ARG A 225 2.33 -21.08 11.91
N ILE A 226 2.86 -20.83 10.72
CA ILE A 226 4.21 -21.18 10.30
C ILE A 226 5.08 -19.92 10.39
N ALA A 227 6.15 -19.96 11.17
CA ALA A 227 7.13 -18.89 11.23
C ALA A 227 8.13 -19.05 10.09
N LEU A 228 8.34 -18.00 9.29
CA LEU A 228 9.17 -18.07 8.10
C LEU A 228 10.65 -17.81 8.39
N ASP A 229 10.96 -17.05 9.43
CA ASP A 229 12.31 -16.62 9.82
C ASP A 229 13.13 -17.66 10.58
N ILE A 230 12.50 -18.76 11.03
CA ILE A 230 13.17 -19.78 11.87
C ILE A 230 13.91 -20.83 11.03
N ILE A 231 13.70 -20.82 9.71
CA ILE A 231 14.06 -21.98 8.88
C ILE A 231 15.54 -22.03 8.56
N ASP A 232 16.15 -20.94 8.06
CA ASP A 232 17.58 -20.85 7.78
C ASP A 232 18.11 -19.40 7.74
N LYS A 233 17.31 -18.42 7.32
CA LYS A 233 17.67 -17.00 7.25
C LYS A 233 16.46 -16.10 7.55
N PRO A 234 16.67 -14.86 7.99
CA PRO A 234 15.61 -13.86 8.07
C PRO A 234 14.97 -13.65 6.71
N VAL A 235 13.65 -13.49 6.68
CA VAL A 235 12.89 -13.09 5.51
C VAL A 235 12.03 -11.87 5.84
N GLY A 236 11.67 -11.08 4.84
CA GLY A 236 10.92 -9.84 5.04
C GLY A 236 9.73 -9.70 4.10
N MET A 237 8.59 -9.25 4.66
CA MET A 237 7.38 -8.90 3.93
C MET A 237 6.87 -10.03 3.01
N PRO A 238 6.41 -11.18 3.56
CA PRO A 238 5.75 -12.22 2.79
C PRO A 238 4.42 -11.67 2.28
N LEU A 239 4.31 -11.38 0.99
CA LEU A 239 3.15 -10.71 0.39
C LEU A 239 2.31 -11.64 -0.48
N GLU A 240 2.95 -12.51 -1.26
CA GLU A 240 2.28 -13.39 -2.20
C GLU A 240 2.56 -14.84 -1.90
N ALA A 241 1.61 -15.69 -2.27
CA ALA A 241 1.78 -17.14 -2.14
C ALA A 241 0.98 -17.90 -3.19
N ALA A 242 1.45 -19.12 -3.48
CA ALA A 242 0.73 -20.10 -4.29
C ALA A 242 0.90 -21.50 -3.69
N LEU A 243 -0.10 -22.34 -3.93
CA LEU A 243 -0.17 -23.70 -3.38
C LEU A 243 -0.28 -24.72 -4.49
N GLN A 244 0.54 -25.76 -4.42
CA GLN A 244 0.39 -26.94 -5.26
C GLN A 244 0.91 -28.20 -4.56
N ASN A 245 0.16 -29.29 -4.65
CA ASN A 245 0.56 -30.61 -4.13
C ASN A 245 1.03 -30.60 -2.67
N SER A 246 0.37 -29.84 -1.79
CA SER A 246 0.75 -29.61 -0.40
C SER A 246 2.12 -28.90 -0.22
N ILE A 247 2.63 -28.26 -1.25
CA ILE A 247 3.79 -27.36 -1.18
C ILE A 247 3.27 -25.93 -1.28
N LEU A 248 3.58 -25.11 -0.30
CA LEU A 248 3.28 -23.68 -0.28
C LEU A 248 4.54 -22.90 -0.69
N TYR A 249 4.38 -22.02 -1.64
CA TYR A 249 5.40 -21.11 -2.14
C TYR A 249 5.06 -19.71 -1.68
N VAL A 250 5.97 -19.05 -0.95
CA VAL A 250 5.75 -17.72 -0.38
C VAL A 250 6.79 -16.75 -0.92
N ALA A 251 6.35 -15.73 -1.64
CA ALA A 251 7.22 -14.66 -2.13
C ALA A 251 7.40 -13.58 -1.06
N ASN A 252 8.66 -13.38 -0.64
CA ASN A 252 9.07 -12.44 0.39
C ASN A 252 9.62 -11.17 -0.26
N ALA A 253 8.79 -10.13 -0.31
CA ALA A 253 9.06 -8.94 -1.12
C ALA A 253 10.26 -8.13 -0.65
N ALA A 254 10.55 -8.07 0.65
CA ALA A 254 11.68 -7.30 1.16
C ALA A 254 13.01 -8.06 1.15
N SER A 255 12.98 -9.39 1.29
CA SER A 255 14.18 -10.23 1.23
C SER A 255 14.50 -10.78 -0.15
N ASN A 256 13.70 -10.44 -1.18
CA ASN A 256 13.93 -10.81 -2.58
C ASN A 256 14.09 -12.32 -2.79
N ASP A 257 13.26 -13.10 -2.12
CA ASP A 257 13.34 -14.56 -2.17
C ASP A 257 11.97 -15.25 -2.16
N LEU A 258 11.99 -16.53 -2.44
CA LEU A 258 10.87 -17.46 -2.37
C LEU A 258 11.13 -18.48 -1.28
N THR A 259 10.26 -18.54 -0.25
CA THR A 259 10.26 -19.64 0.72
C THR A 259 9.39 -20.78 0.21
N ILE A 260 9.92 -21.99 0.17
CA ILE A 260 9.21 -23.20 -0.27
C ILE A 260 8.96 -24.10 0.95
N ILE A 261 7.70 -24.39 1.25
CA ILE A 261 7.26 -25.06 2.48
C ILE A 261 6.51 -26.36 2.16
N ASP A 262 6.95 -27.49 2.72
CA ASP A 262 6.13 -28.70 2.78
C ASP A 262 5.12 -28.57 3.94
N LEU A 263 3.86 -28.47 3.61
CA LEU A 263 2.78 -28.28 4.57
C LEU A 263 2.52 -29.52 5.45
N LYS A 264 2.87 -30.71 4.98
CA LYS A 264 2.71 -31.96 5.75
C LYS A 264 3.69 -32.01 6.92
N SER A 265 4.92 -31.61 6.68
CA SER A 265 5.96 -31.56 7.72
C SER A 265 6.02 -30.20 8.42
N LYS A 266 5.38 -29.16 7.86
CA LYS A 266 5.49 -27.74 8.27
C LYS A 266 6.95 -27.26 8.32
N LYS A 267 7.77 -27.70 7.35
CA LYS A 267 9.18 -27.32 7.23
C LYS A 267 9.42 -26.65 5.88
N ALA A 268 10.30 -25.65 5.86
CA ALA A 268 10.80 -25.18 4.60
C ALA A 268 11.73 -26.22 3.96
N LEU A 269 11.60 -26.31 2.66
CA LEU A 269 12.44 -27.15 1.81
C LEU A 269 13.62 -26.33 1.26
N ALA A 270 13.38 -25.08 0.90
CA ALA A 270 14.38 -24.19 0.33
C ALA A 270 13.99 -22.71 0.46
N HIS A 271 14.99 -21.84 0.38
CA HIS A 271 14.88 -20.44 -0.01
C HIS A 271 15.56 -20.25 -1.36
N VAL A 272 14.86 -19.64 -2.30
CA VAL A 272 15.35 -19.38 -3.64
C VAL A 272 15.43 -17.87 -3.85
N GLU A 273 16.64 -17.33 -4.05
CA GLU A 273 16.82 -15.91 -4.38
C GLU A 273 16.21 -15.62 -5.75
N VAL A 274 15.44 -14.54 -5.85
CA VAL A 274 14.78 -14.06 -7.08
C VAL A 274 15.14 -12.60 -7.33
N GLY A 275 14.44 -11.91 -8.22
CA GLY A 275 14.67 -10.50 -8.45
C GLY A 275 14.04 -9.59 -7.39
N SER A 276 14.23 -8.27 -7.54
CA SER A 276 13.84 -7.27 -6.57
C SER A 276 12.32 -7.13 -6.46
N PHE A 277 11.82 -7.20 -5.23
CA PHE A 277 10.42 -7.02 -4.85
C PHE A 277 9.49 -8.01 -5.58
N PRO A 278 9.57 -9.32 -5.28
CA PRO A 278 8.64 -10.31 -5.81
C PRO A 278 7.22 -9.99 -5.32
N SER A 279 6.33 -9.61 -6.26
CA SER A 279 4.99 -9.08 -6.00
C SER A 279 3.86 -9.90 -6.59
N GLY A 280 4.18 -10.97 -7.29
CA GLY A 280 3.20 -11.89 -7.87
C GLY A 280 3.82 -13.26 -8.10
N ILE A 281 2.96 -14.27 -8.06
CA ILE A 281 3.35 -15.67 -8.22
C ILE A 281 2.27 -16.42 -8.99
N ASP A 282 2.68 -17.21 -9.98
CA ASP A 282 1.81 -18.20 -10.61
C ASP A 282 2.57 -19.50 -10.89
N ILE A 283 1.86 -20.60 -11.08
CA ILE A 283 2.42 -21.94 -11.21
C ILE A 283 1.98 -22.54 -12.53
N SER A 284 2.90 -23.18 -13.27
CA SER A 284 2.58 -23.93 -14.48
C SER A 284 1.55 -25.05 -14.18
N GLU A 285 0.75 -25.42 -15.16
CA GLU A 285 -0.23 -26.49 -15.01
C GLU A 285 0.42 -27.83 -14.62
N SER A 286 1.62 -28.07 -15.14
CA SER A 286 2.43 -29.25 -14.77
C SER A 286 2.96 -29.21 -13.32
N GLY A 287 3.02 -28.03 -12.71
CA GLY A 287 3.63 -27.78 -11.40
C GLY A 287 5.15 -27.83 -11.37
N ARG A 288 5.81 -27.85 -12.51
CA ARG A 288 7.28 -27.93 -12.60
C ARG A 288 7.96 -26.59 -12.57
N GLU A 289 7.24 -25.53 -12.88
CA GLU A 289 7.76 -24.18 -12.94
C GLU A 289 6.87 -23.22 -12.16
N ILE A 290 7.51 -22.31 -11.47
CA ILE A 290 6.88 -21.19 -10.80
C ILE A 290 7.39 -19.90 -11.41
N TYR A 291 6.47 -19.01 -11.70
CA TYR A 291 6.73 -17.71 -12.29
C TYR A 291 6.58 -16.64 -11.21
N ILE A 292 7.66 -15.92 -10.93
CA ILE A 292 7.71 -14.87 -9.92
C ILE A 292 7.89 -13.52 -10.60
N HIS A 293 6.93 -12.62 -10.41
CA HIS A 293 7.03 -11.25 -10.91
C HIS A 293 7.90 -10.40 -9.98
N ASN A 294 9.08 -10.01 -10.45
CA ASN A 294 10.01 -9.11 -9.76
C ASN A 294 9.73 -7.67 -10.21
N SER A 295 8.80 -6.99 -9.55
CA SER A 295 8.23 -5.74 -10.09
C SER A 295 9.20 -4.57 -10.09
N LEU A 296 10.24 -4.56 -9.22
CA LEU A 296 11.28 -3.53 -9.23
C LEU A 296 12.44 -3.82 -10.18
N ASP A 297 12.47 -4.99 -10.81
CA ASP A 297 13.41 -5.32 -11.87
C ASP A 297 12.76 -5.32 -13.26
N GLY A 298 11.43 -5.35 -13.33
CA GLY A 298 10.70 -5.54 -14.59
C GLY A 298 10.98 -6.91 -15.20
N THR A 299 11.11 -7.94 -14.35
CA THR A 299 11.46 -9.29 -14.78
C THR A 299 10.55 -10.36 -14.15
N ILE A 300 10.61 -11.55 -14.74
CA ILE A 300 9.98 -12.77 -14.22
C ILE A 300 11.09 -13.78 -13.93
N SER A 301 11.22 -14.23 -12.69
CA SER A 301 12.06 -15.39 -12.36
C SER A 301 11.27 -16.67 -12.58
N VAL A 302 11.83 -17.61 -13.34
CA VAL A 302 11.28 -18.97 -13.52
C VAL A 302 12.00 -19.91 -12.58
N VAL A 303 11.30 -20.49 -11.63
CA VAL A 303 11.86 -21.39 -10.61
C VAL A 303 11.48 -22.83 -10.92
N ASP A 304 12.48 -23.70 -11.03
CA ASP A 304 12.29 -25.15 -11.16
C ASP A 304 11.90 -25.72 -9.78
N THR A 305 10.76 -26.42 -9.70
CA THR A 305 10.20 -26.93 -8.45
C THR A 305 10.85 -28.24 -7.97
N GLU A 306 11.62 -28.93 -8.82
CA GLU A 306 12.35 -30.14 -8.45
C GLU A 306 13.77 -29.81 -7.94
N ALA A 307 14.43 -28.86 -8.62
CA ALA A 307 15.80 -28.46 -8.29
C ALA A 307 15.86 -27.30 -7.28
N PHE A 308 14.77 -26.56 -7.09
CA PHE A 308 14.68 -25.35 -6.24
C PHE A 308 15.71 -24.28 -6.62
N ILE A 309 15.82 -23.99 -7.91
CA ILE A 309 16.69 -22.95 -8.45
C ILE A 309 15.95 -22.09 -9.47
N VAL A 310 16.41 -20.87 -9.66
CA VAL A 310 16.01 -20.05 -10.80
C VAL A 310 16.63 -20.64 -12.07
N SER A 311 15.80 -21.18 -12.96
CA SER A 311 16.20 -21.77 -14.23
C SER A 311 16.41 -20.73 -15.32
N SER A 312 15.61 -19.65 -15.30
CA SER A 312 15.74 -18.51 -16.22
C SER A 312 15.14 -17.23 -15.63
N VAL A 313 15.53 -16.10 -16.20
CA VAL A 313 14.96 -14.78 -15.91
C VAL A 313 14.50 -14.16 -17.22
N ILE A 314 13.25 -13.75 -17.30
CA ILE A 314 12.61 -13.19 -18.49
C ILE A 314 12.35 -11.70 -18.24
N GLU A 315 12.73 -10.82 -19.15
CA GLU A 315 12.38 -9.40 -19.09
C GLU A 315 10.90 -9.21 -19.45
N SER A 316 10.11 -8.69 -18.51
CA SER A 316 8.69 -8.35 -18.74
C SER A 316 8.54 -6.93 -19.30
N THR A 317 9.31 -5.98 -18.79
CA THR A 317 9.27 -4.57 -19.22
C THR A 317 10.60 -3.88 -18.97
N VAL A 318 10.83 -2.77 -19.66
CA VAL A 318 11.90 -1.82 -19.32
C VAL A 318 11.30 -0.72 -18.44
N ILE A 319 11.75 -0.64 -17.19
CA ILE A 319 11.23 0.34 -16.24
C ILE A 319 11.61 1.76 -16.68
N SER A 320 10.61 2.62 -16.84
CA SER A 320 10.79 4.00 -17.35
C SER A 320 11.24 5.02 -16.28
N ALA A 321 11.23 4.64 -14.99
CA ALA A 321 11.70 5.51 -13.92
C ALA A 321 13.19 5.85 -14.05
N SER A 322 13.62 7.02 -13.56
CA SER A 322 15.05 7.35 -13.53
C SER A 322 15.81 6.35 -12.64
N SER A 323 17.08 6.11 -12.97
CA SER A 323 17.91 5.16 -12.21
C SER A 323 17.99 5.52 -10.72
N ALA A 324 18.03 6.81 -10.37
CA ALA A 324 18.04 7.28 -8.99
C ALA A 324 16.73 6.90 -8.26
N VAL A 325 15.58 7.16 -8.88
CA VAL A 325 14.27 6.81 -8.27
C VAL A 325 14.15 5.30 -8.10
N LEU A 326 14.52 4.52 -9.11
CA LEU A 326 14.43 3.06 -9.07
C LEU A 326 15.37 2.46 -8.02
N ASN A 327 16.62 2.93 -7.95
CA ASN A 327 17.59 2.47 -6.96
C ASN A 327 17.14 2.85 -5.54
N GLY A 328 16.68 4.08 -5.33
CA GLY A 328 16.12 4.52 -4.06
C GLY A 328 14.91 3.68 -3.63
N GLN A 329 14.05 3.32 -4.56
CA GLN A 329 12.90 2.45 -4.29
C GLN A 329 13.33 1.03 -3.91
N LYS A 330 14.33 0.45 -4.59
CA LYS A 330 14.89 -0.86 -4.22
C LYS A 330 15.47 -0.84 -2.81
N LEU A 331 16.28 0.15 -2.49
CA LEU A 331 16.84 0.32 -1.14
C LEU A 331 15.75 0.48 -0.07
N PHE A 332 14.73 1.28 -0.36
CA PHE A 332 13.63 1.54 0.57
C PHE A 332 12.80 0.27 0.90
N HIS A 333 12.65 -0.64 -0.06
CA HIS A 333 11.86 -1.86 0.09
C HIS A 333 12.68 -3.09 0.49
N SER A 334 14.00 -3.06 0.35
CA SER A 334 14.85 -4.22 0.64
C SER A 334 15.29 -4.28 2.10
N SER A 335 15.22 -5.47 2.68
CA SER A 335 15.87 -5.83 3.95
C SER A 335 17.22 -6.51 3.76
N ASP A 336 17.61 -6.87 2.53
CA ASP A 336 18.82 -7.66 2.25
C ASP A 336 20.13 -6.89 2.42
N ASP A 337 20.09 -5.56 2.30
CA ASP A 337 21.29 -4.74 2.42
C ASP A 337 21.71 -4.58 3.88
N THR A 338 22.78 -5.24 4.29
CA THR A 338 23.31 -5.18 5.66
C THR A 338 23.82 -3.79 6.06
N ARG A 339 24.07 -2.89 5.10
CA ARG A 339 24.35 -1.48 5.39
C ARG A 339 23.12 -0.78 5.96
N MET A 340 21.92 -1.20 5.53
CA MET A 340 20.63 -0.66 5.98
C MET A 340 20.05 -1.45 7.15
N SER A 341 20.06 -2.77 7.10
CA SER A 341 19.50 -3.65 8.12
C SER A 341 20.51 -4.74 8.49
N LYS A 342 21.17 -4.62 9.64
CA LYS A 342 22.26 -5.50 10.08
C LYS A 342 21.89 -6.99 10.00
N ASP A 343 20.70 -7.33 10.48
CA ASP A 343 20.22 -8.71 10.61
C ASP A 343 19.15 -9.02 9.53
N GLN A 344 19.06 -8.21 8.47
CA GLN A 344 18.17 -8.39 7.31
C GLN A 344 16.67 -8.55 7.65
N TRP A 345 16.21 -7.96 8.75
CA TRP A 345 14.89 -8.20 9.33
C TRP A 345 13.83 -7.12 9.04
N ILE A 346 14.25 -5.93 8.62
CA ILE A 346 13.38 -4.77 8.44
C ILE A 346 13.84 -3.94 7.24
N ALA A 347 12.88 -3.41 6.52
CA ALA A 347 13.05 -2.40 5.47
C ALA A 347 12.28 -1.13 5.86
N CYS A 348 12.54 0.02 5.24
CA CYS A 348 11.72 1.23 5.42
C CYS A 348 10.25 0.95 5.09
N ALA A 349 10.00 0.18 4.03
CA ALA A 349 8.67 -0.24 3.60
C ALA A 349 7.92 -1.14 4.60
N THR A 350 8.58 -1.71 5.62
CA THR A 350 7.90 -2.47 6.68
C THR A 350 6.92 -1.61 7.47
N CYS A 351 7.27 -0.32 7.68
CA CYS A 351 6.42 0.67 8.34
C CYS A 351 5.81 1.67 7.34
N HIS A 352 6.48 1.94 6.21
CA HIS A 352 6.09 2.94 5.22
C HIS A 352 5.84 2.30 3.84
N PHE A 353 5.04 1.24 3.77
CA PHE A 353 4.78 0.54 2.52
C PHE A 353 4.20 1.49 1.45
N GLY A 354 4.88 1.58 0.29
CA GLY A 354 4.50 2.52 -0.76
C GLY A 354 4.54 4.00 -0.35
N GLY A 355 5.27 4.33 0.72
CA GLY A 355 5.33 5.68 1.30
C GLY A 355 4.15 6.02 2.21
N GLU A 356 3.18 5.13 2.38
CA GLU A 356 2.00 5.35 3.23
C GLU A 356 2.31 5.06 4.71
N ALA A 357 1.40 5.46 5.60
CA ALA A 357 1.41 5.08 7.00
C ALA A 357 0.95 3.62 7.19
N ASP A 358 1.52 2.90 8.13
CA ASP A 358 1.10 1.53 8.48
C ASP A 358 -0.03 1.47 9.51
N ASN A 359 -0.49 2.62 10.00
CA ASN A 359 -1.50 2.78 11.05
C ASN A 359 -1.13 2.10 12.38
N VAL A 360 0.19 1.94 12.64
CA VAL A 360 0.73 1.37 13.87
C VAL A 360 1.41 2.44 14.70
N ASN A 361 1.28 2.30 16.02
CA ASN A 361 1.98 3.13 16.98
C ASN A 361 3.17 2.36 17.54
N TRP A 362 4.37 2.84 17.26
CA TRP A 362 5.62 2.21 17.63
C TRP A 362 6.24 2.87 18.86
N PHE A 363 6.87 2.07 19.68
CA PHE A 363 7.56 2.57 20.87
C PHE A 363 9.02 2.95 20.54
N PHE A 364 9.27 4.26 20.40
CA PHE A 364 10.62 4.79 20.21
C PHE A 364 11.23 5.29 21.54
N PRO A 365 12.54 5.55 21.61
CA PRO A 365 13.19 6.07 22.82
C PRO A 365 12.57 7.37 23.35
N ASP A 366 12.01 8.20 22.47
CA ASP A 366 11.35 9.46 22.80
C ASP A 366 9.83 9.31 23.05
N GLY A 367 9.30 8.10 23.04
CA GLY A 367 7.91 7.75 23.34
C GLY A 367 7.18 7.07 22.20
N LEU A 368 5.86 6.93 22.37
CA LEU A 368 4.98 6.33 21.39
C LEU A 368 4.83 7.26 20.18
N ARG A 369 4.97 6.71 18.98
CA ARG A 369 4.85 7.45 17.70
C ARG A 369 4.04 6.67 16.69
N SER A 370 3.05 7.32 16.10
CA SER A 370 2.38 6.78 14.91
C SER A 370 3.25 7.03 13.67
N THR A 371 3.22 6.07 12.76
CA THR A 371 3.95 6.17 11.48
C THR A 371 3.33 7.26 10.60
N PRO A 372 4.06 8.32 10.20
CA PRO A 372 3.53 9.32 9.28
C PRO A 372 3.60 8.83 7.83
N SER A 373 2.72 9.34 6.96
CA SER A 373 2.87 9.19 5.51
C SER A 373 4.12 9.94 5.04
N LEU A 374 4.84 9.35 4.08
CA LEU A 374 6.00 9.96 3.41
C LEU A 374 5.64 10.56 2.04
N ILE A 375 4.37 10.44 1.60
CA ILE A 375 3.92 11.04 0.34
C ILE A 375 3.92 12.56 0.48
N GLY A 376 4.67 13.24 -0.40
CA GLY A 376 4.88 14.68 -0.31
C GLY A 376 5.80 15.13 0.82
N ALA A 377 6.49 14.21 1.49
CA ALA A 377 7.36 14.53 2.63
C ALA A 377 8.48 15.50 2.26
N THR A 378 9.04 15.44 1.05
CA THR A 378 10.13 16.33 0.60
C THR A 378 9.81 17.82 0.74
N ASP A 379 8.54 18.18 0.80
CA ASP A 379 8.07 19.57 0.91
C ASP A 379 7.59 19.94 2.32
N THR A 380 7.60 18.99 3.27
CA THR A 380 6.97 19.12 4.60
C THR A 380 7.93 18.97 5.79
N GLY A 381 9.23 19.29 5.59
CA GLY A 381 10.19 19.31 6.70
C GLY A 381 9.87 20.37 7.78
N PRO A 382 10.46 20.29 8.98
CA PRO A 382 11.39 19.25 9.46
C PRO A 382 10.68 17.92 9.69
N PHE A 383 11.44 16.80 9.63
CA PHE A 383 10.87 15.46 9.64
C PHE A 383 10.84 14.85 11.05
N HIS A 384 10.14 13.72 11.18
CA HIS A 384 9.68 13.10 12.42
C HIS A 384 8.72 14.00 13.23
N TRP A 385 7.98 13.38 14.14
CA TRP A 385 7.09 14.10 15.06
C TRP A 385 7.83 15.10 15.96
N SER A 386 9.10 14.83 16.25
CA SER A 386 9.98 15.70 17.04
C SER A 386 10.68 16.77 16.20
N GLY A 387 10.54 16.74 14.87
CA GLY A 387 11.20 17.69 13.96
C GLY A 387 12.73 17.69 14.11
N ASN A 388 13.31 16.53 14.38
CA ASN A 388 14.74 16.38 14.67
C ASN A 388 15.59 16.08 13.43
N LEU A 389 14.99 15.90 12.27
CA LEU A 389 15.67 15.74 10.99
C LEU A 389 15.36 16.97 10.13
N ASP A 390 16.38 17.67 9.64
CA ASP A 390 16.21 18.87 8.81
C ASP A 390 16.24 18.56 7.29
N GLU A 391 16.76 17.39 6.91
CA GLU A 391 16.70 16.86 5.56
C GLU A 391 16.37 15.34 5.58
N ILE A 392 15.89 14.80 4.45
CA ILE A 392 15.53 13.37 4.37
C ILE A 392 16.75 12.47 4.54
N GLN A 393 17.91 12.89 4.06
CA GLN A 393 19.16 12.13 4.16
C GLN A 393 19.60 11.90 5.62
N ASP A 394 19.05 12.60 6.58
CA ASP A 394 19.26 12.34 8.01
C ASP A 394 18.66 11.01 8.47
N VAL A 395 17.92 10.32 7.61
CA VAL A 395 17.48 8.92 7.81
C VAL A 395 18.66 7.97 8.00
N GLU A 396 19.88 8.38 7.64
CA GLU A 396 21.14 7.70 7.98
C GLU A 396 21.23 7.39 9.48
N ASP A 397 20.76 8.30 10.32
CA ASP A 397 20.70 8.10 11.77
C ASP A 397 19.70 6.99 12.16
N THR A 398 18.56 6.94 11.49
CA THR A 398 17.54 5.89 11.67
C THR A 398 18.07 4.52 11.22
N ILE A 399 18.74 4.45 10.07
CA ILE A 399 19.39 3.24 9.56
C ILE A 399 20.35 2.67 10.60
N ARG A 400 21.21 3.50 11.20
CA ARG A 400 22.20 3.06 12.19
C ARG A 400 21.59 2.70 13.53
N LYS A 401 20.67 3.52 14.05
CA LYS A 401 20.15 3.37 15.41
C LYS A 401 19.00 2.38 15.51
N LEU A 402 18.08 2.38 14.54
CA LEU A 402 16.88 1.55 14.56
C LEU A 402 17.13 0.22 13.87
N GLN A 403 17.63 0.25 12.64
CA GLN A 403 17.81 -0.95 11.83
C GLN A 403 19.15 -1.66 12.11
N GLY A 404 20.05 -1.00 12.85
CA GLY A 404 21.36 -1.54 13.24
C GLY A 404 22.35 -1.65 12.10
N GLY A 405 22.05 -1.10 10.92
CA GLY A 405 22.92 -1.08 9.75
C GLY A 405 24.21 -0.30 9.96
N THR A 406 25.18 -0.52 9.10
CA THR A 406 26.45 0.24 9.15
C THR A 406 26.31 1.66 8.57
N GLY A 407 25.18 1.94 7.91
CA GLY A 407 24.87 3.19 7.24
C GLY A 407 25.35 3.25 5.80
N LEU A 408 24.85 4.22 5.07
CA LEU A 408 25.14 4.45 3.64
C LEU A 408 26.22 5.52 3.42
N VAL A 409 26.58 6.31 4.45
CA VAL A 409 27.66 7.29 4.39
C VAL A 409 28.98 6.63 4.79
N PHE A 410 29.89 6.48 3.83
CA PHE A 410 31.20 5.87 4.07
C PHE A 410 32.17 6.82 4.78
N GLY A 411 33.04 6.26 5.66
CA GLY A 411 34.19 6.96 6.23
C GLY A 411 33.89 7.93 7.36
N SER A 412 32.65 7.99 7.84
CA SER A 412 32.30 8.83 8.98
C SER A 412 32.53 8.08 10.30
N SER A 413 33.78 7.95 10.72
CA SER A 413 34.10 7.64 12.13
C SER A 413 33.49 8.68 13.12
N ASN A 414 32.98 9.78 12.60
CA ASN A 414 32.36 10.88 13.32
C ASN A 414 30.85 10.74 13.52
N CYS A 415 30.22 9.72 12.93
CA CYS A 415 28.79 9.44 13.15
C CYS A 415 28.50 8.51 14.35
N LEU A 416 29.39 8.39 15.31
CA LEU A 416 29.16 7.68 16.56
C LEU A 416 29.20 8.66 17.74
N PRO A 417 28.15 8.83 18.53
CA PRO A 417 26.87 8.11 18.56
C PRO A 417 25.71 8.76 17.78
N SER A 418 25.92 9.85 17.09
CA SER A 418 24.90 10.50 16.23
C SER A 418 25.58 11.09 15.01
N CYS A 419 25.05 10.83 13.80
CA CYS A 419 25.24 11.76 12.71
C CYS A 419 24.62 13.08 13.19
N ASP A 420 25.42 14.14 13.26
CA ASP A 420 24.90 15.43 13.66
C ASP A 420 23.93 15.89 12.59
N THR A 421 22.65 15.99 12.93
CA THR A 421 21.61 16.50 12.04
C THR A 421 21.84 17.97 11.66
N ALA A 422 22.85 18.64 12.24
CA ALA A 422 23.30 19.96 11.85
C ALA A 422 24.29 19.97 10.67
N GLU A 423 24.83 18.81 10.25
CA GLU A 423 25.70 18.70 9.08
C GLU A 423 24.92 18.07 7.91
N LYS A 424 24.97 18.69 6.74
CA LYS A 424 24.33 18.17 5.52
C LYS A 424 24.81 16.76 5.19
N ASN A 425 23.87 15.82 5.10
CA ASN A 425 24.07 14.47 4.58
C ASN A 425 23.80 14.36 3.06
N ALA A 426 23.04 15.30 2.50
CA ALA A 426 22.80 15.40 1.05
C ALA A 426 24.12 15.52 0.28
N GLY A 427 24.29 14.67 -0.75
CA GLY A 427 25.50 14.60 -1.57
C GLY A 427 26.65 13.78 -0.95
N ARG A 428 26.48 13.21 0.25
CA ARG A 428 27.51 12.36 0.91
C ARG A 428 27.40 10.89 0.51
N SER A 429 26.24 10.45 0.03
CA SER A 429 25.99 9.11 -0.44
C SER A 429 24.97 9.16 -1.57
N SER A 430 25.33 8.58 -2.72
CA SER A 430 24.38 8.42 -3.84
C SER A 430 23.15 7.62 -3.43
N ASP A 431 23.30 6.60 -2.61
CA ASP A 431 22.20 5.74 -2.16
C ASP A 431 21.21 6.50 -1.26
N LEU A 432 21.67 7.40 -0.37
CA LEU A 432 20.80 8.27 0.39
C LEU A 432 20.08 9.30 -0.49
N ASP A 433 20.77 9.87 -1.45
CA ASP A 433 20.19 10.81 -2.41
C ASP A 433 19.16 10.09 -3.30
N ASP A 434 19.41 8.84 -3.66
CA ASP A 434 18.48 7.99 -4.42
C ASP A 434 17.21 7.68 -3.60
N ILE A 435 17.34 7.36 -2.31
CA ILE A 435 16.17 7.22 -1.40
C ILE A 435 15.36 8.53 -1.38
N THR A 436 16.04 9.67 -1.30
CA THR A 436 15.37 10.98 -1.32
C THR A 436 14.68 11.23 -2.67
N ALA A 437 15.32 10.86 -3.78
CA ALA A 437 14.72 10.95 -5.12
C ALA A 437 13.46 10.07 -5.24
N TYR A 438 13.50 8.85 -4.68
CA TYR A 438 12.32 7.98 -4.62
C TYR A 438 11.19 8.63 -3.80
N LEU A 439 11.46 9.12 -2.59
CA LEU A 439 10.45 9.78 -1.77
C LEU A 439 9.88 11.04 -2.43
N GLY A 440 10.72 11.81 -3.14
CA GLY A 440 10.29 12.95 -3.95
C GLY A 440 9.42 12.59 -5.17
N SER A 441 9.49 11.35 -5.62
CA SER A 441 8.66 10.84 -6.73
C SER A 441 7.26 10.39 -6.30
N LEU A 442 7.04 10.18 -4.99
CA LEU A 442 5.76 9.73 -4.46
C LEU A 442 4.71 10.81 -4.60
N LYS A 443 3.62 10.46 -5.26
CA LYS A 443 2.47 11.33 -5.50
C LYS A 443 1.23 10.77 -4.82
N PHE A 444 0.33 11.65 -4.40
CA PHE A 444 -1.00 11.24 -3.99
C PHE A 444 -1.79 10.74 -5.21
N SER A 445 -2.57 9.68 -5.04
CA SER A 445 -3.53 9.27 -6.07
C SER A 445 -4.50 10.42 -6.36
N THR A 446 -5.04 10.46 -7.59
CA THR A 446 -6.11 11.44 -7.92
C THR A 446 -7.28 11.23 -6.97
N ALA A 447 -7.82 12.33 -6.44
CA ALA A 447 -8.96 12.25 -5.53
C ALA A 447 -10.16 11.58 -6.21
N TYR A 448 -10.81 10.65 -5.51
CA TYR A 448 -12.14 10.19 -5.91
C TYR A 448 -13.12 11.35 -5.76
N GLN A 449 -13.90 11.64 -6.80
CA GLN A 449 -14.87 12.73 -6.75
C GLN A 449 -15.91 12.45 -5.67
N LYS A 450 -15.86 13.20 -4.58
CA LYS A 450 -16.91 13.19 -3.56
C LYS A 450 -18.21 13.74 -4.16
N SER A 451 -19.33 13.27 -3.67
CA SER A 451 -20.65 13.64 -4.19
C SER A 451 -20.87 15.15 -4.22
N ASN A 452 -21.49 15.66 -5.28
CA ASN A 452 -21.89 17.07 -5.43
C ASN A 452 -23.10 17.43 -4.53
N ASN A 453 -23.15 16.92 -3.30
CA ASN A 453 -24.22 17.22 -2.36
C ASN A 453 -24.06 18.66 -1.86
N LYS A 454 -25.01 19.51 -2.20
CA LYS A 454 -25.02 20.93 -1.81
C LYS A 454 -24.83 21.13 -0.29
N ASN A 455 -25.42 20.27 0.54
CA ASN A 455 -25.30 20.39 1.99
C ASN A 455 -23.86 20.12 2.46
N GLU A 456 -23.14 19.24 1.78
CA GLU A 456 -21.74 18.94 2.06
C GLU A 456 -20.84 20.11 1.64
N VAL A 457 -21.04 20.66 0.45
CA VAL A 457 -20.31 21.85 -0.04
C VAL A 457 -20.51 23.04 0.90
N ASP A 458 -21.76 23.31 1.33
CA ASP A 458 -22.08 24.37 2.27
C ASP A 458 -21.40 24.13 3.64
N SER A 459 -21.33 22.88 4.11
CA SER A 459 -20.65 22.50 5.35
C SER A 459 -19.13 22.75 5.26
N ILE A 460 -18.50 22.33 4.16
CA ILE A 460 -17.07 22.56 3.88
C ILE A 460 -16.76 24.06 3.87
N SER A 461 -17.62 24.88 3.23
CA SER A 461 -17.43 26.33 3.16
C SER A 461 -17.48 26.98 4.55
N ARG A 462 -18.48 26.63 5.38
CA ARG A 462 -18.55 27.13 6.77
C ARG A 462 -17.37 26.62 7.62
N GLY A 463 -16.95 25.38 7.43
CA GLY A 463 -15.78 24.82 8.11
C GLY A 463 -14.49 25.55 7.75
N ARG A 464 -14.33 25.95 6.48
CA ARG A 464 -13.20 26.77 6.02
C ARG A 464 -13.17 28.12 6.73
N GLU A 465 -14.31 28.81 6.83
CA GLU A 465 -14.40 30.09 7.57
C GLU A 465 -13.96 29.92 9.03
N LEU A 466 -14.43 28.85 9.70
CA LEU A 466 -14.04 28.52 11.08
C LEU A 466 -12.54 28.22 11.20
N PHE A 467 -11.97 27.48 10.25
CA PHE A 467 -10.55 27.11 10.27
C PHE A 467 -9.63 28.34 10.23
N PHE A 468 -10.02 29.38 9.47
CA PHE A 468 -9.28 30.64 9.35
C PHE A 468 -9.71 31.71 10.35
N ASP A 469 -10.70 31.44 11.21
CA ASP A 469 -11.10 32.36 12.28
C ASP A 469 -10.02 32.39 13.38
N LYS A 470 -9.55 33.56 13.70
CA LYS A 470 -8.51 33.80 14.70
C LYS A 470 -8.91 33.35 16.11
N ASN A 471 -10.20 33.31 16.43
CA ASN A 471 -10.69 32.84 17.72
C ASN A 471 -10.68 31.29 17.80
N VAL A 472 -10.74 30.61 16.68
CA VAL A 472 -10.59 29.15 16.59
C VAL A 472 -9.11 28.77 16.51
N GLY A 473 -8.27 29.50 15.77
CA GLY A 473 -6.82 29.47 15.82
C GLY A 473 -6.13 28.32 15.05
N CYS A 474 -6.86 27.54 14.24
CA CYS A 474 -6.27 26.39 13.50
C CYS A 474 -5.18 26.86 12.53
N SER A 475 -5.44 27.94 11.78
CA SER A 475 -4.53 28.48 10.77
C SER A 475 -3.29 29.17 11.33
N ASP A 476 -3.16 29.34 12.65
CA ASP A 476 -1.94 29.89 13.25
C ASP A 476 -0.75 28.94 13.09
N CYS A 477 -1.01 27.62 13.16
CA CYS A 477 -0.02 26.57 12.95
C CYS A 477 -0.22 25.87 11.59
N HIS A 478 -1.46 25.54 11.21
CA HIS A 478 -1.78 24.83 9.98
C HIS A 478 -2.00 25.76 8.79
N LYS A 479 -0.90 26.24 8.19
CA LYS A 479 -0.91 27.23 7.09
C LYS A 479 -0.87 26.58 5.72
N PRO A 480 -1.70 27.04 4.74
CA PRO A 480 -1.57 26.58 3.36
C PRO A 480 -0.17 26.89 2.78
N PRO A 481 0.28 26.21 1.71
CA PRO A 481 -0.46 25.20 0.94
C PRO A 481 -0.45 23.79 1.56
N PHE A 482 0.47 23.48 2.47
CA PHE A 482 0.62 22.15 3.07
C PHE A 482 -0.09 22.03 4.43
N TYR A 483 -0.76 23.09 4.87
CA TYR A 483 -1.45 23.17 6.17
C TYR A 483 -0.55 22.79 7.34
N MET A 484 0.67 23.38 7.36
CA MET A 484 1.67 23.31 8.41
C MET A 484 2.52 24.58 8.43
N ASP A 485 3.29 24.83 9.49
CA ASP A 485 4.13 26.02 9.63
C ASP A 485 5.64 25.71 9.66
N ASN A 486 6.02 24.45 9.47
CA ASN A 486 7.42 23.95 9.49
C ASN A 486 8.15 24.28 10.80
N LYS A 487 7.43 24.23 11.92
CA LYS A 487 7.97 24.59 13.24
C LYS A 487 7.58 23.58 14.29
N ASN A 488 8.45 23.48 15.29
CA ASN A 488 8.16 22.74 16.50
C ASN A 488 7.44 23.63 17.52
N HIS A 489 6.41 23.07 18.13
CA HIS A 489 5.64 23.70 19.19
C HIS A 489 5.76 22.92 20.49
N MET A 490 5.86 23.65 21.62
CA MET A 490 5.87 23.03 22.94
C MET A 490 4.49 22.53 23.31
N MET A 491 4.39 21.25 23.58
CA MET A 491 3.15 20.52 23.90
C MET A 491 3.26 19.90 25.31
N PRO A 492 3.11 20.70 26.39
CA PRO A 492 3.43 20.25 27.76
C PRO A 492 2.57 19.06 28.25
N GLN A 493 1.36 18.91 27.69
CA GLN A 493 0.39 17.86 28.06
C GLN A 493 0.67 16.51 27.38
N VAL A 494 1.56 16.49 26.37
CA VAL A 494 1.92 15.27 25.66
C VAL A 494 2.68 14.32 26.60
N ASN A 495 2.24 13.07 26.67
CA ASN A 495 2.91 12.03 27.44
C ASN A 495 4.11 11.44 26.66
N SER A 496 5.14 12.27 26.49
CA SER A 496 6.37 11.95 25.76
C SER A 496 7.57 12.57 26.45
N THR A 497 8.76 11.99 26.25
CA THR A 497 10.02 12.58 26.69
C THR A 497 10.33 13.87 25.94
N SER A 498 10.02 13.92 24.65
CA SER A 498 10.02 15.16 23.89
C SER A 498 8.67 15.86 24.03
N LYS A 499 8.67 17.07 24.55
CA LYS A 499 7.50 17.95 24.64
C LYS A 499 7.37 18.89 23.43
N SER A 500 8.35 18.89 22.54
CA SER A 500 8.38 19.69 21.32
C SER A 500 7.99 18.82 20.15
N LEU A 501 6.92 19.15 19.46
CA LEU A 501 6.40 18.42 18.31
C LEU A 501 6.30 19.34 17.10
N ASN A 502 6.63 18.80 15.93
CA ASN A 502 6.44 19.45 14.64
C ASN A 502 4.94 19.51 14.30
N THR A 503 4.50 20.60 13.67
CA THR A 503 3.15 20.72 13.13
C THR A 503 2.99 19.75 11.95
N PRO A 504 2.13 18.71 12.04
CA PRO A 504 1.90 17.82 10.91
C PRO A 504 1.09 18.50 9.81
N SER A 505 1.35 18.12 8.56
CA SER A 505 0.49 18.49 7.44
C SER A 505 -0.92 17.90 7.60
N LEU A 506 -1.95 18.65 7.17
CA LEU A 506 -3.32 18.15 7.17
C LEU A 506 -3.79 17.61 5.81
N MET A 507 -2.88 17.49 4.84
CA MET A 507 -3.23 16.94 3.53
C MET A 507 -3.71 15.48 3.66
N ARG A 508 -4.83 15.17 3.00
CA ARG A 508 -5.41 13.81 2.98
C ARG A 508 -5.72 13.24 4.38
N LEU A 509 -6.15 14.09 5.28
CA LEU A 509 -6.43 13.74 6.67
C LEU A 509 -7.51 12.65 6.80
N SER A 510 -8.46 12.59 5.85
CA SER A 510 -9.53 11.57 5.80
C SER A 510 -9.04 10.13 5.77
N ILE A 511 -7.78 9.87 5.35
CA ILE A 511 -7.19 8.53 5.27
C ILE A 511 -6.04 8.33 6.26
N SER A 512 -5.80 9.26 7.18
CA SER A 512 -4.62 9.30 8.06
C SER A 512 -4.88 8.78 9.49
N SER A 513 -6.03 8.16 9.76
CA SER A 513 -6.33 7.55 11.07
C SER A 513 -5.36 6.38 11.39
N PRO A 514 -4.91 6.20 12.65
CA PRO A 514 -5.18 7.02 13.85
C PRO A 514 -4.40 8.34 13.86
N TYR A 515 -4.98 9.34 14.52
CA TYR A 515 -4.45 10.70 14.56
C TYR A 515 -3.56 10.98 15.76
N LEU A 516 -2.85 12.08 15.72
CA LEU A 516 -1.87 12.55 16.70
C LEU A 516 -0.56 11.73 16.65
N HIS A 517 0.48 12.27 17.31
CA HIS A 517 1.82 11.68 17.32
C HIS A 517 1.89 10.27 17.91
N ASP A 518 0.93 9.92 18.75
CA ASP A 518 0.84 8.64 19.47
C ASP A 518 -0.41 7.82 19.09
N GLY A 519 -1.16 8.26 18.06
CA GLY A 519 -2.37 7.59 17.61
C GLY A 519 -3.48 7.55 18.67
N SER A 520 -3.47 8.45 19.64
CA SER A 520 -4.43 8.46 20.75
C SER A 520 -5.85 8.86 20.34
N ALA A 521 -6.04 9.48 19.18
CA ALA A 521 -7.34 9.79 18.61
C ALA A 521 -7.62 8.91 17.38
N ARG A 522 -8.77 8.24 17.37
CA ARG A 522 -9.17 7.37 16.25
C ARG A 522 -10.00 8.10 15.19
N THR A 523 -10.62 9.21 15.58
CA THR A 523 -11.49 10.01 14.74
C THR A 523 -11.16 11.49 14.89
N LEU A 524 -11.48 12.28 13.86
CA LEU A 524 -11.27 13.75 13.89
C LEU A 524 -12.10 14.44 15.00
N PRO A 525 -13.35 14.03 15.30
CA PRO A 525 -14.03 14.52 16.49
C PRO A 525 -13.21 14.33 17.78
N GLU A 526 -12.56 13.18 17.96
CA GLU A 526 -11.72 12.93 19.15
C GLU A 526 -10.51 13.88 19.19
N VAL A 527 -9.88 14.19 18.06
CA VAL A 527 -8.78 15.17 17.99
C VAL A 527 -9.22 16.54 18.52
N LEU A 528 -10.44 16.96 18.18
CA LEU A 528 -10.94 18.30 18.47
C LEU A 528 -11.65 18.41 19.82
N THR A 529 -12.12 17.29 20.40
CA THR A 529 -12.95 17.29 21.63
C THR A 529 -12.30 16.64 22.84
N SER A 530 -11.23 15.86 22.67
CA SER A 530 -10.58 15.17 23.78
C SER A 530 -9.87 16.15 24.70
N ALA A 531 -10.24 16.17 25.99
CA ALA A 531 -9.41 16.78 27.02
C ALA A 531 -8.18 15.86 27.24
N PRO A 532 -6.97 16.31 27.28
CA PRO A 532 -6.39 17.65 27.43
C PRO A 532 -6.08 18.37 26.11
N LEU A 533 -6.45 17.82 24.98
CA LEU A 533 -6.05 18.35 23.66
C LEU A 533 -6.78 19.66 23.29
N ASN A 534 -8.00 19.90 23.83
CA ASN A 534 -8.72 21.17 23.64
C ASN A 534 -7.88 22.40 23.97
N SER A 535 -7.00 22.31 24.98
CA SER A 535 -6.16 23.43 25.40
C SER A 535 -4.87 23.54 24.59
N VAL A 536 -4.52 22.51 23.82
CA VAL A 536 -3.27 22.39 23.06
C VAL A 536 -3.52 22.63 21.57
N HIS A 537 -4.69 22.24 21.08
CA HIS A 537 -5.07 22.34 19.66
C HIS A 537 -5.72 23.68 19.28
N GLY A 538 -5.48 24.73 20.07
CA GLY A 538 -5.83 26.10 19.66
C GLY A 538 -7.34 26.42 19.57
N VAL A 539 -8.23 25.49 19.84
CA VAL A 539 -9.68 25.80 19.91
C VAL A 539 -9.92 26.63 21.15
N GLN A 540 -9.84 27.95 21.01
CA GLN A 540 -9.94 28.90 22.12
C GLN A 540 -11.39 29.10 22.55
N GLU A 541 -12.35 28.80 21.69
CA GLU A 541 -13.78 28.86 21.96
C GLU A 541 -14.43 27.49 21.87
N SER A 542 -15.46 27.25 22.68
CA SER A 542 -16.26 26.01 22.57
C SER A 542 -17.11 26.07 21.30
N LEU A 543 -16.82 25.16 20.36
CA LEU A 543 -17.59 25.01 19.12
C LEU A 543 -18.93 24.31 19.42
N THR A 544 -19.98 24.74 18.75
CA THR A 544 -21.26 24.01 18.70
C THR A 544 -21.09 22.70 17.92
N SER A 545 -22.00 21.75 18.10
CA SER A 545 -21.96 20.48 17.35
C SER A 545 -21.98 20.68 15.83
N GLN A 546 -22.72 21.71 15.34
CA GLN A 546 -22.74 22.04 13.91
C GLN A 546 -21.39 22.60 13.44
N GLN A 547 -20.80 23.51 14.18
CA GLN A 547 -19.48 24.07 13.85
C GLN A 547 -18.39 23.01 13.86
N LEU A 548 -18.45 22.05 14.80
CA LEU A 548 -17.55 20.92 14.83
C LEU A 548 -17.71 20.05 13.57
N THR A 549 -18.95 19.76 13.17
CA THR A 549 -19.24 19.01 11.94
C THR A 549 -18.72 19.75 10.71
N ASP A 550 -18.93 21.04 10.62
CA ASP A 550 -18.47 21.87 9.50
C ASP A 550 -16.94 21.92 9.44
N LEU A 551 -16.27 22.11 10.56
CA LEU A 551 -14.80 22.10 10.65
C LEU A 551 -14.19 20.76 10.23
N ILE A 552 -14.78 19.64 10.66
CA ILE A 552 -14.37 18.30 10.24
C ILE A 552 -14.55 18.13 8.74
N ALA A 553 -15.71 18.52 8.19
CA ALA A 553 -15.96 18.43 6.76
C ALA A 553 -14.91 19.21 5.95
N PHE A 554 -14.50 20.40 6.39
CA PHE A 554 -13.42 21.13 5.75
C PHE A 554 -12.06 20.44 5.86
N THR A 555 -11.68 19.98 7.07
CA THR A 555 -10.36 19.34 7.26
C THR A 555 -10.23 18.02 6.50
N GLU A 556 -11.32 17.26 6.32
CA GLU A 556 -11.37 16.07 5.47
C GLU A 556 -11.31 16.41 3.97
N ALA A 557 -11.75 17.60 3.59
CA ALA A 557 -11.73 18.07 2.22
C ALA A 557 -10.40 18.72 1.80
N ILE A 558 -9.42 18.86 2.71
CA ILE A 558 -8.10 19.41 2.38
C ILE A 558 -7.38 18.46 1.42
N GLU A 559 -7.21 18.89 0.19
CA GLU A 559 -6.50 18.17 -0.85
C GLU A 559 -5.06 18.68 -1.01
N PRO A 560 -4.14 17.81 -1.46
CA PRO A 560 -2.78 18.23 -1.81
C PRO A 560 -2.77 19.21 -2.98
N PRO A 561 -1.76 20.09 -3.08
CA PRO A 561 -1.53 20.89 -4.29
C PRO A 561 -1.46 20.01 -5.54
N THR A 562 -1.97 20.50 -6.67
CA THR A 562 -2.10 19.70 -7.92
C THR A 562 -0.80 19.05 -8.37
N GLN A 563 0.36 19.72 -8.18
CA GLN A 563 1.66 19.17 -8.53
C GLN A 563 2.05 17.92 -7.70
N MET A 564 1.39 17.65 -6.58
CA MET A 564 1.57 16.47 -5.75
C MET A 564 0.61 15.33 -6.08
N LEU A 565 -0.33 15.54 -7.00
CA LEU A 565 -1.24 14.50 -7.48
C LEU A 565 -0.64 13.76 -8.67
N VAL A 566 -1.02 12.51 -8.83
CA VAL A 566 -0.74 11.76 -10.07
C VAL A 566 -1.49 12.43 -11.21
N GLU A 567 -0.76 12.80 -12.28
CA GLU A 567 -1.39 13.30 -13.49
C GLU A 567 -2.22 12.18 -14.13
N ARG A 568 -3.49 12.46 -14.38
CA ARG A 568 -4.41 11.55 -15.05
C ARG A 568 -4.28 11.74 -16.57
N GLU A 569 -3.79 10.73 -17.26
CA GLU A 569 -3.85 10.68 -18.70
C GLU A 569 -5.24 10.18 -19.11
N TYR A 570 -5.95 11.00 -19.88
CA TYR A 570 -7.23 10.61 -20.49
C TYR A 570 -6.97 9.68 -21.66
N SER A 571 -6.73 8.40 -21.40
CA SER A 571 -6.93 7.37 -22.40
C SER A 571 -8.44 7.25 -22.72
N GLU A 572 -8.77 6.72 -23.85
CA GLU A 572 -10.15 6.75 -24.38
C GLU A 572 -11.18 6.06 -23.48
N LEU A 573 -11.74 6.83 -22.52
CA LEU A 573 -12.97 6.44 -21.83
C LEU A 573 -14.08 6.21 -22.86
N THR A 574 -14.95 5.24 -22.64
CA THR A 574 -16.17 5.09 -23.45
C THR A 574 -16.94 6.41 -23.49
N VAL A 575 -17.48 6.78 -24.66
CA VAL A 575 -18.01 8.12 -24.97
C VAL A 575 -18.97 8.70 -23.91
N PRO A 576 -19.85 7.96 -23.21
CA PRO A 576 -20.67 8.50 -22.11
C PRO A 576 -19.85 8.89 -20.88
N GLN A 577 -18.85 8.12 -20.51
CA GLN A 577 -18.03 8.35 -19.31
C GLN A 577 -17.03 9.52 -19.49
N LYS A 578 -16.55 9.74 -20.73
CA LYS A 578 -15.76 10.92 -21.08
C LYS A 578 -16.56 12.22 -20.91
N PHE A 579 -17.81 12.21 -21.32
CA PHE A 579 -18.63 13.43 -21.28
C PHE A 579 -18.96 13.84 -19.85
N ASP A 580 -19.31 12.87 -19.02
CA ASP A 580 -19.66 13.13 -17.62
C ASP A 580 -18.44 13.55 -16.79
N SER A 581 -17.26 12.95 -17.02
CA SER A 581 -16.04 13.31 -16.29
C SER A 581 -15.47 14.68 -16.72
N LEU A 582 -15.55 15.02 -18.01
CA LEU A 582 -15.14 16.32 -18.54
C LEU A 582 -16.07 17.45 -18.08
N ALA A 583 -17.38 17.20 -18.06
CA ALA A 583 -18.37 18.18 -17.60
C ALA A 583 -18.24 18.44 -16.10
N ALA A 584 -17.98 17.42 -15.29
CA ALA A 584 -17.75 17.56 -13.86
C ALA A 584 -16.46 18.34 -13.55
N ARG A 585 -15.35 18.05 -14.27
CA ARG A 585 -14.08 18.77 -14.10
C ARG A 585 -14.15 20.23 -14.56
N ALA A 586 -14.72 20.49 -15.74
CA ALA A 586 -14.85 21.85 -16.24
C ALA A 586 -15.64 22.75 -15.28
N LYS A 587 -16.58 22.16 -14.53
CA LYS A 587 -17.34 22.86 -13.50
C LYS A 587 -16.50 23.17 -12.26
N VAL A 588 -15.69 22.22 -11.81
CA VAL A 588 -14.79 22.39 -10.64
C VAL A 588 -13.66 23.37 -10.96
N ASP A 589 -12.99 23.23 -12.11
CA ASP A 589 -11.91 24.13 -12.53
C ASP A 589 -12.42 25.56 -12.77
N PHE A 590 -13.64 25.70 -13.23
CA PHE A 590 -14.28 27.02 -13.41
C PHE A 590 -14.64 27.67 -12.06
N GLU A 591 -15.15 26.91 -11.10
CA GLU A 591 -15.47 27.40 -9.76
C GLU A 591 -14.19 27.72 -8.95
N ILE A 592 -13.12 26.97 -9.09
CA ILE A 592 -11.82 27.23 -8.43
C ILE A 592 -11.16 28.48 -9.02
N ASN A 593 -11.17 28.68 -10.33
CA ASN A 593 -10.56 29.86 -10.98
C ASN A 593 -11.32 31.15 -10.74
N LEU A 594 -12.61 31.08 -10.43
CA LEU A 594 -13.39 32.30 -10.05
C LEU A 594 -13.12 32.78 -8.61
N GLU A 595 -12.50 31.97 -7.75
CA GLU A 595 -12.13 32.34 -6.38
C GLU A 595 -10.70 32.90 -6.24
N TYR A 596 -9.88 32.86 -7.31
CA TYR A 596 -8.50 33.36 -7.31
C TYR A 596 -8.26 34.62 -8.13
N ASP A 597 -9.27 35.14 -8.82
CA ASP A 597 -9.33 36.50 -9.42
C ASP A 597 -10.16 37.45 -8.52
#